data_3f2fd062f0110e28e758c35c851cd689
#
_entry.id   3f2fd062f0110e28e758c35c851cd689
#
_cell.length_a   1.000
_cell.length_b   1.000
_cell.length_c   1.000
_cell.angle_alpha   90.00
_cell.angle_beta   90.00
_cell.angle_gamma   90.00
#
_symmetry.space_group_name_H-M   'P 1'
#
loop_
_entity.id
_entity.type
_entity.pdbx_description
1 polymer ?
#
loop_
_entity_poly.entity_id
_entity_poly.type
_entity_poly.pdbx_seq_one_letter_code
_entity_poly.pdbx_strand_id
1 'polypeptide(L)'
;MYIDRAVIEINGGCNYSCQMCPQSRPGGRGKNWLKKMSLGRFESVIDQLVNSGLRVVNLEGSGEPTLNSNLDEYVKIVKRHGAKAFMFSNGNRMHGDYMKRVVDAGSDFFRFSIIGYNPETYWAWMNSKEFTKVINNLEAMQRYVEDSGS
;
A
#
# COMPACT_ATOMS: atom_id res chain seq x y z
N MET A 1 -6.00 1.08 -27.27
CA MET A 1 -5.52 0.03 -26.34
C MET A 1 -6.39 0.13 -25.09
N TYR A 2 -6.90 -0.99 -24.58
CA TYR A 2 -7.73 -1.03 -23.37
C TYR A 2 -6.85 -1.40 -22.16
N ILE A 3 -6.92 -0.60 -21.10
CA ILE A 3 -6.15 -0.80 -19.85
C ILE A 3 -7.14 -0.87 -18.70
N ASP A 4 -7.40 -2.07 -18.19
CA ASP A 4 -8.34 -2.30 -17.10
C ASP A 4 -7.72 -2.06 -15.71
N ARG A 5 -6.44 -2.35 -15.57
CA ARG A 5 -5.71 -2.28 -14.30
C ARG A 5 -4.35 -1.64 -14.46
N ALA A 6 -3.98 -0.82 -13.48
CA ALA A 6 -2.64 -0.25 -13.36
C ALA A 6 -2.04 -0.55 -11.98
N VAL A 7 -0.74 -0.80 -11.96
CA VAL A 7 0.07 -0.80 -10.73
C VAL A 7 0.89 0.48 -10.74
N ILE A 8 0.73 1.31 -9.72
CA ILE A 8 1.41 2.60 -9.63
C ILE A 8 2.14 2.70 -8.30
N GLU A 9 3.47 2.72 -8.38
CA GLU A 9 4.33 2.91 -7.22
C GLU A 9 4.32 4.37 -6.79
N ILE A 10 3.72 4.67 -5.65
CA ILE A 10 3.63 6.02 -5.08
C ILE A 10 4.77 6.34 -4.12
N ASN A 11 5.48 5.31 -3.65
CA ASN A 11 6.57 5.42 -2.69
C ASN A 11 7.60 4.30 -2.88
N GLY A 12 8.83 4.64 -3.26
CA GLY A 12 9.89 3.67 -3.51
C GLY A 12 10.57 3.12 -2.24
N GLY A 13 10.43 3.79 -1.09
CA GLY A 13 11.03 3.36 0.17
C GLY A 13 10.22 2.26 0.87
N CYS A 14 10.91 1.39 1.63
CA CYS A 14 10.30 0.40 2.49
C CYS A 14 11.00 0.38 3.85
N ASN A 15 10.23 0.19 4.93
CA ASN A 15 10.74 0.06 6.30
C ASN A 15 11.12 -1.39 6.66
N TYR A 16 10.90 -2.36 5.75
CA TYR A 16 11.33 -3.75 5.91
C TYR A 16 12.46 -4.09 4.94
N SER A 17 13.15 -5.18 5.23
CA SER A 17 14.20 -5.78 4.38
C SER A 17 13.98 -7.29 4.25
N CYS A 18 12.78 -7.65 3.78
CA CYS A 18 12.36 -9.05 3.63
C CYS A 18 13.34 -9.86 2.79
N GLN A 19 13.63 -11.10 3.18
CA GLN A 19 14.62 -11.96 2.51
C GLN A 19 14.32 -12.21 1.04
N MET A 20 13.02 -12.35 0.70
CA MET A 20 12.59 -12.61 -0.67
C MET A 20 12.55 -11.34 -1.54
N CYS A 21 12.63 -10.14 -0.94
CA CYS A 21 12.46 -8.89 -1.68
C CYS A 21 13.74 -8.51 -2.42
N PRO A 22 13.69 -8.25 -3.74
CA PRO A 22 14.84 -7.79 -4.50
C PRO A 22 15.46 -6.50 -3.95
N GLN A 23 14.64 -5.62 -3.35
CA GLN A 23 15.10 -4.37 -2.74
C GLN A 23 16.02 -4.57 -1.52
N SER A 24 15.94 -5.74 -0.88
CA SER A 24 16.76 -6.07 0.29
C SER A 24 18.16 -6.60 -0.07
N ARG A 25 18.40 -6.91 -1.34
CA ARG A 25 19.68 -7.42 -1.83
C ARG A 25 20.69 -6.27 -2.04
N PRO A 26 22.01 -6.55 -1.98
CA PRO A 26 23.02 -5.57 -2.36
C PRO A 26 22.71 -4.97 -3.74
N GLY A 27 22.68 -3.64 -3.85
CA GLY A 27 22.32 -2.91 -5.07
C GLY A 27 20.83 -2.84 -5.39
N GLY A 28 19.96 -3.53 -4.66
CA GLY A 28 18.51 -3.52 -4.88
C GLY A 28 17.85 -2.16 -4.61
N ARG A 29 18.40 -1.38 -3.68
CA ARG A 29 17.93 -0.03 -3.36
C ARG A 29 18.67 1.00 -4.21
N GLY A 30 18.17 1.24 -5.41
CA GLY A 30 18.77 2.22 -6.33
C GLY A 30 18.68 3.66 -5.80
N LYS A 31 19.32 4.61 -6.50
CA LYS A 31 19.39 6.05 -6.12
C LYS A 31 18.04 6.72 -5.87
N ASN A 32 16.97 6.16 -6.39
CA ASN A 32 15.62 6.73 -6.35
C ASN A 32 14.67 6.01 -5.36
N TRP A 33 15.13 5.04 -4.61
CA TRP A 33 14.28 4.20 -3.77
C TRP A 33 13.52 4.96 -2.67
N LEU A 34 13.98 6.15 -2.26
CA LEU A 34 13.28 7.01 -1.30
C LEU A 34 12.33 8.02 -1.96
N LYS A 35 12.28 8.09 -3.28
CA LYS A 35 11.42 9.05 -3.97
C LYS A 35 9.96 8.69 -3.82
N LYS A 36 9.15 9.72 -3.65
CA LYS A 36 7.69 9.66 -3.65
C LYS A 36 7.16 10.31 -4.91
N MET A 37 6.11 9.76 -5.48
CA MET A 37 5.37 10.41 -6.55
C MET A 37 4.59 11.58 -5.96
N SER A 38 4.55 12.74 -6.63
CA SER A 38 3.68 13.84 -6.19
C SER A 38 2.21 13.56 -6.55
N LEU A 39 1.28 14.10 -5.77
CA LEU A 39 -0.16 13.95 -6.02
C LEU A 39 -0.52 14.44 -7.43
N GLY A 40 -0.03 15.61 -7.87
CA GLY A 40 -0.33 16.13 -9.19
C GLY A 40 0.18 15.24 -10.33
N ARG A 41 1.36 14.61 -10.17
CA ARG A 41 1.85 13.64 -11.16
C ARG A 41 0.99 12.38 -11.16
N PHE A 42 0.61 11.90 -10.00
CA PHE A 42 -0.26 10.73 -9.88
C PHE A 42 -1.61 10.98 -10.55
N GLU A 43 -2.25 12.10 -10.25
CA GLU A 43 -3.54 12.49 -10.84
C GLU A 43 -3.45 12.59 -12.37
N SER A 44 -2.40 13.23 -12.89
CA SER A 44 -2.16 13.30 -14.35
C SER A 44 -2.00 11.92 -15.01
N VAL A 45 -1.45 10.93 -14.30
CA VAL A 45 -1.35 9.54 -14.79
C VAL A 45 -2.74 8.88 -14.77
N ILE A 46 -3.52 9.07 -13.70
CA ILE A 46 -4.89 8.54 -13.60
C ILE A 46 -5.78 9.11 -14.71
N ASP A 47 -5.74 10.43 -14.96
CA ASP A 47 -6.49 11.09 -16.05
C ASP A 47 -6.26 10.43 -17.41
N GLN A 48 -5.00 10.13 -17.73
CA GLN A 48 -4.65 9.49 -18.99
C GLN A 48 -5.15 8.04 -19.05
N LEU A 49 -5.10 7.30 -17.96
CA LEU A 49 -5.48 5.89 -17.90
C LEU A 49 -7.00 5.68 -17.90
N VAL A 50 -7.76 6.59 -17.31
CA VAL A 50 -9.24 6.53 -17.28
C VAL A 50 -9.81 6.54 -18.70
N ASN A 51 -9.26 7.37 -19.57
CA ASN A 51 -9.65 7.41 -20.98
C ASN A 51 -9.34 6.10 -21.75
N SER A 52 -8.50 5.24 -21.17
CA SER A 52 -8.16 3.92 -21.72
C SER A 52 -8.94 2.77 -21.09
N GLY A 53 -9.90 3.07 -20.18
CA GLY A 53 -10.77 2.07 -19.56
C GLY A 53 -10.32 1.57 -18.20
N LEU A 54 -9.48 2.32 -17.47
CA LEU A 54 -9.00 1.98 -16.15
C LEU A 54 -10.16 1.76 -15.17
N ARG A 55 -10.14 0.62 -14.47
CA ARG A 55 -11.11 0.27 -13.43
C ARG A 55 -10.48 -0.01 -12.07
N VAL A 56 -9.21 -0.40 -12.04
CA VAL A 56 -8.50 -0.77 -10.81
C VAL A 56 -7.12 -0.16 -10.79
N VAL A 57 -6.77 0.47 -9.68
CA VAL A 57 -5.42 0.96 -9.39
C VAL A 57 -4.86 0.23 -8.19
N ASN A 58 -3.75 -0.45 -8.36
CA ASN A 58 -2.97 -1.00 -7.26
C ASN A 58 -1.93 0.04 -6.83
N LEU A 59 -2.06 0.57 -5.61
CA LEU A 59 -1.11 1.52 -5.00
C LEU A 59 0.02 0.75 -4.32
N GLU A 60 0.85 0.10 -5.11
CA GLU A 60 1.94 -0.76 -4.65
C GLU A 60 3.14 -0.68 -5.60
N GLY A 61 4.22 -1.32 -5.24
CA GLY A 61 5.43 -1.43 -6.04
C GLY A 61 6.53 -2.11 -5.25
N SER A 62 7.74 -1.65 -5.43
CA SER A 62 8.91 -2.13 -4.68
C SER A 62 8.98 -1.54 -3.27
N GLY A 63 8.32 -0.42 -3.04
CA GLY A 63 8.26 0.27 -1.76
C GLY A 63 7.06 -0.13 -0.90
N GLU A 64 6.97 0.48 0.28
CA GLU A 64 5.85 0.34 1.20
C GLU A 64 4.92 1.57 1.10
N PRO A 65 3.71 1.43 0.56
CA PRO A 65 2.82 2.57 0.33
C PRO A 65 2.45 3.31 1.62
N THR A 66 2.34 2.61 2.76
CA THR A 66 1.96 3.22 4.04
C THR A 66 3.03 4.12 4.65
N LEU A 67 4.24 4.17 4.09
CA LEU A 67 5.24 5.20 4.43
C LEU A 67 4.89 6.57 3.83
N ASN A 68 3.94 6.63 2.92
CA ASN A 68 3.42 7.89 2.43
C ASN A 68 2.32 8.40 3.37
N SER A 69 2.58 9.51 4.06
CA SER A 69 1.64 10.11 5.02
C SER A 69 0.33 10.60 4.39
N ASN A 70 0.32 10.78 3.08
CA ASN A 70 -0.82 11.27 2.31
C ASN A 70 -1.46 10.15 1.45
N LEU A 71 -1.31 8.89 1.85
CA LEU A 71 -1.85 7.74 1.11
C LEU A 71 -3.37 7.87 0.87
N ASP A 72 -4.10 8.42 1.85
CA ASP A 72 -5.51 8.73 1.75
C ASP A 72 -5.84 9.67 0.57
N GLU A 73 -4.99 10.65 0.27
CA GLU A 73 -5.19 11.55 -0.87
C GLU A 73 -5.03 10.82 -2.22
N TYR A 74 -4.10 9.87 -2.33
CA TYR A 74 -3.98 9.03 -3.52
C TYR A 74 -5.21 8.13 -3.71
N VAL A 75 -5.74 7.57 -2.62
CA VAL A 75 -7.00 6.81 -2.65
C VAL A 75 -8.14 7.70 -3.14
N LYS A 76 -8.32 8.90 -2.58
CA LYS A 76 -9.36 9.86 -2.99
C LYS A 76 -9.25 10.22 -4.47
N ILE A 77 -8.04 10.39 -5.01
CA ILE A 77 -7.84 10.63 -6.45
C ILE A 77 -8.40 9.45 -7.25
N VAL A 78 -8.03 8.22 -6.92
CA VAL A 78 -8.53 7.02 -7.62
C VAL A 78 -10.06 6.96 -7.57
N LYS A 79 -10.65 7.21 -6.39
CA LYS A 79 -12.11 7.15 -6.20
C LYS A 79 -12.85 8.24 -6.97
N ARG A 80 -12.32 9.48 -7.03
CA ARG A 80 -12.92 10.56 -7.83
C ARG A 80 -13.01 10.23 -9.33
N HIS A 81 -12.10 9.40 -9.82
CA HIS A 81 -12.08 8.95 -11.21
C HIS A 81 -12.88 7.66 -11.45
N GLY A 82 -13.68 7.22 -10.45
CA GLY A 82 -14.55 6.06 -10.57
C GLY A 82 -13.84 4.70 -10.59
N ALA A 83 -12.54 4.67 -10.30
CA ALA A 83 -11.77 3.44 -10.22
C ALA A 83 -11.75 2.86 -8.79
N LYS A 84 -11.37 1.59 -8.66
CA LYS A 84 -11.16 0.92 -7.38
C LYS A 84 -9.70 1.07 -6.95
N ALA A 85 -9.49 1.38 -5.66
CA ALA A 85 -8.19 1.50 -5.04
C ALA A 85 -7.83 0.23 -4.27
N PHE A 86 -6.81 -0.47 -4.72
CA PHE A 86 -6.27 -1.68 -4.09
C PHE A 86 -4.88 -1.40 -3.54
N MET A 87 -4.56 -1.99 -2.39
CA MET A 87 -3.26 -1.82 -1.73
C MET A 87 -2.70 -3.12 -1.19
N PHE A 88 -1.37 -3.24 -1.29
CA PHE A 88 -0.59 -4.28 -0.64
C PHE A 88 0.40 -3.62 0.30
N SER A 89 0.43 -4.03 1.55
CA SER A 89 1.23 -3.40 2.59
C SER A 89 1.80 -4.44 3.56
N ASN A 90 2.95 -4.15 4.15
CA ASN A 90 3.45 -4.92 5.29
C ASN A 90 2.63 -4.69 6.58
N GLY A 91 1.67 -3.77 6.57
CA GLY A 91 0.74 -3.53 7.66
C GLY A 91 1.31 -2.81 8.88
N ASN A 92 2.62 -2.56 8.93
CA ASN A 92 3.28 -2.02 10.12
C ASN A 92 2.76 -0.64 10.55
N ARG A 93 2.35 0.20 9.60
CA ARG A 93 1.85 1.56 9.86
C ARG A 93 0.33 1.70 9.81
N MET A 94 -0.40 0.61 9.55
CA MET A 94 -1.86 0.63 9.45
C MET A 94 -2.51 0.58 10.83
N HIS A 95 -2.43 1.69 11.58
CA HIS A 95 -3.03 1.84 12.91
C HIS A 95 -3.48 3.27 13.19
N GLY A 96 -4.32 3.43 14.21
CA GLY A 96 -4.80 4.73 14.71
C GLY A 96 -5.48 5.57 13.63
N ASP A 97 -5.38 6.89 13.73
CA ASP A 97 -6.04 7.83 12.81
C ASP A 97 -5.53 7.73 11.37
N TYR A 98 -4.28 7.31 11.18
CA TYR A 98 -3.76 7.09 9.84
C TYR A 98 -4.52 5.99 9.12
N MET A 99 -4.72 4.85 9.78
CA MET A 99 -5.48 3.72 9.24
C MET A 99 -6.92 4.14 8.91
N LYS A 100 -7.59 4.85 9.85
CA LYS A 100 -8.96 5.33 9.66
C LYS A 100 -9.07 6.23 8.43
N ARG A 101 -8.20 7.25 8.31
CA ARG A 101 -8.21 8.13 7.13
C ARG A 101 -8.08 7.38 5.81
N VAL A 102 -7.23 6.35 5.76
CA VAL A 102 -7.02 5.56 4.54
C VAL A 102 -8.23 4.69 4.22
N VAL A 103 -8.89 4.10 5.23
CA VAL A 103 -10.16 3.37 5.05
C VAL A 103 -11.27 4.32 4.60
N ASP A 104 -11.46 5.44 5.31
CA ASP A 104 -12.51 6.43 5.05
C ASP A 104 -12.35 7.12 3.68
N ALA A 105 -11.14 7.13 3.13
CA ALA A 105 -10.88 7.60 1.77
C ALA A 105 -11.52 6.69 0.69
N GLY A 106 -12.04 5.52 1.09
CA GLY A 106 -12.75 4.59 0.22
C GLY A 106 -11.85 3.51 -0.41
N SER A 107 -10.84 3.04 0.32
CA SER A 107 -10.04 1.90 -0.14
C SER A 107 -10.91 0.66 -0.33
N ASP A 108 -10.90 0.08 -1.54
CA ASP A 108 -11.75 -1.06 -1.86
C ASP A 108 -11.15 -2.41 -1.46
N PHE A 109 -9.83 -2.48 -1.34
CA PHE A 109 -9.15 -3.71 -0.99
C PHE A 109 -7.79 -3.47 -0.34
N PHE A 110 -7.56 -4.14 0.76
CA PHE A 110 -6.27 -4.22 1.46
C PHE A 110 -5.77 -5.64 1.54
N ARG A 111 -4.49 -5.84 1.19
CA ARG A 111 -3.78 -7.07 1.45
C ARG A 111 -2.59 -6.81 2.35
N PHE A 112 -2.58 -7.47 3.50
CA PHE A 112 -1.42 -7.48 4.38
C PHE A 112 -0.42 -8.56 3.93
N SER A 113 0.81 -8.16 3.69
CA SER A 113 1.90 -9.08 3.33
C SER A 113 2.47 -9.70 4.60
N ILE A 114 1.84 -10.76 5.08
CA ILE A 114 2.26 -11.50 6.28
C ILE A 114 2.80 -12.85 5.82
N ILE A 115 4.12 -13.02 5.89
CA ILE A 115 4.79 -14.27 5.53
C ILE A 115 5.35 -14.87 6.81
N GLY A 116 4.75 -15.97 7.24
CA GLY A 116 4.97 -16.61 8.52
C GLY A 116 3.70 -16.61 9.39
N TYR A 117 3.56 -17.62 10.23
CA TYR A 117 2.38 -17.87 11.07
C TYR A 117 2.66 -17.66 12.58
N ASN A 118 3.91 -17.32 12.92
CA ASN A 118 4.36 -16.97 14.25
C ASN A 118 5.53 -15.98 14.19
N PRO A 119 5.96 -15.37 15.32
CA PRO A 119 7.05 -14.40 15.34
C PRO A 119 8.35 -14.89 14.73
N GLU A 120 8.71 -16.17 14.93
CA GLU A 120 9.97 -16.76 14.47
C GLU A 120 9.98 -16.89 12.94
N THR A 121 8.92 -17.47 12.38
CA THR A 121 8.80 -17.63 10.91
C THR A 121 8.58 -16.29 10.22
N TYR A 122 7.87 -15.37 10.83
CA TYR A 122 7.72 -14.01 10.33
C TYR A 122 9.05 -13.28 10.29
N TRP A 123 9.84 -13.36 11.37
CA TRP A 123 11.18 -12.78 11.40
C TRP A 123 12.10 -13.37 10.34
N ALA A 124 12.06 -14.69 10.17
CA ALA A 124 12.88 -15.40 9.18
C ALA A 124 12.63 -14.91 7.74
N TRP A 125 11.41 -14.57 7.38
CA TRP A 125 11.06 -14.15 6.02
C TRP A 125 10.97 -12.63 5.87
N MET A 126 10.31 -11.95 6.80
CA MET A 126 10.06 -10.51 6.73
C MET A 126 11.21 -9.68 7.31
N ASN A 127 12.16 -10.32 7.98
CA ASN A 127 13.28 -9.68 8.69
C ASN A 127 12.79 -8.54 9.61
N SER A 128 11.71 -8.82 10.35
CA SER A 128 11.05 -7.87 11.24
C SER A 128 10.50 -8.60 12.47
N LYS A 129 10.64 -7.96 13.64
CA LYS A 129 10.10 -8.46 14.92
C LYS A 129 8.66 -7.97 15.19
N GLU A 130 8.04 -7.33 14.23
CA GLU A 130 6.76 -6.63 14.40
C GLU A 130 5.52 -7.53 14.17
N PHE A 131 5.66 -8.86 14.22
CA PHE A 131 4.57 -9.81 13.94
C PHE A 131 3.30 -9.47 14.72
N THR A 132 3.38 -9.44 16.04
CA THR A 132 2.22 -9.16 16.93
C THR A 132 1.61 -7.79 16.64
N LYS A 133 2.43 -6.77 16.40
CA LYS A 133 1.94 -5.44 16.03
C LYS A 133 1.15 -5.46 14.71
N VAL A 134 1.65 -6.17 13.71
CA VAL A 134 0.99 -6.25 12.39
C VAL A 134 -0.34 -7.01 12.50
N ILE A 135 -0.38 -8.10 13.29
CA ILE A 135 -1.64 -8.82 13.55
C ILE A 135 -2.65 -7.90 14.27
N ASN A 136 -2.23 -7.20 15.33
CA ASN A 136 -3.10 -6.25 16.03
C ASN A 136 -3.62 -5.13 15.12
N ASN A 137 -2.78 -4.63 14.20
CA ASN A 137 -3.18 -3.62 13.21
C ASN A 137 -4.24 -4.18 12.25
N LEU A 138 -4.07 -5.41 11.77
CA LEU A 138 -5.03 -6.09 10.89
C LEU A 138 -6.39 -6.24 11.59
N GLU A 139 -6.39 -6.77 12.82
CA GLU A 139 -7.61 -6.94 13.61
C GLU A 139 -8.30 -5.61 13.94
N ALA A 140 -7.52 -4.57 14.26
CA ALA A 140 -8.07 -3.24 14.52
C ALA A 140 -8.69 -2.62 13.27
N MET A 141 -8.07 -2.82 12.10
CA MET A 141 -8.60 -2.37 10.83
C MET A 141 -9.88 -3.13 10.46
N GLN A 142 -9.91 -4.45 10.66
CA GLN A 142 -11.10 -5.26 10.40
C GLN A 142 -12.29 -4.78 11.26
N ARG A 143 -12.09 -4.63 12.56
CA ARG A 143 -13.13 -4.08 13.46
C ARG A 143 -13.62 -2.70 13.00
N TYR A 144 -12.69 -1.82 12.63
CA TYR A 144 -13.07 -0.48 12.17
C TYR A 144 -13.93 -0.51 10.90
N VAL A 145 -13.60 -1.36 9.92
CA VAL A 145 -14.38 -1.54 8.69
C VAL A 145 -15.77 -2.10 9.00
N GLU A 146 -15.87 -3.12 9.86
CA GLU A 146 -17.14 -3.72 10.29
C GLU A 146 -18.04 -2.69 11.00
N ASP A 147 -17.47 -1.89 11.92
CA ASP A 147 -18.20 -0.88 12.69
C ASP A 147 -18.63 0.33 11.84
N SER A 148 -17.82 0.74 10.88
CA SER A 148 -18.09 1.90 10.03
C SER A 148 -18.98 1.60 8.81
N GLY A 149 -19.14 0.33 8.46
CA GLY A 149 -19.85 -0.09 7.24
C GLY A 149 -19.13 0.30 5.95
N SER A 150 -17.81 0.49 6.04
CA SER A 150 -16.94 0.94 4.95
C SER A 150 -16.53 -0.19 4.02
#